data_d92b80991ffeae47b9ca8f988088789f
#
_entry.id   d92b80991ffeae47b9ca8f988088789f
#
_cell.length_a   1.000
_cell.length_b   1.000
_cell.length_c   1.000
_cell.angle_alpha   90.00
_cell.angle_beta   90.00
_cell.angle_gamma   90.00
#
_symmetry.space_group_name_H-M   'P 1'
#
loop_
_entity.id
_entity.type
_entity.pdbx_description
1 polymer ?
#
loop_
_entity_poly.entity_id
_entity_poly.type
_entity_poly.pdbx_seq_one_letter_code
_entity_poly.pdbx_strand_id
1 'polypeptide(L)'
;VGAGLMASQLGLLFVQRLEVPVVLTDVDQARIDKGVGWIHEQIDGLLTKGRVNGDKAARLKALVTGSLSKDVFRDADVVIEAVFEELKVKQQVFKECEEVVRPDCILATNTSSLSITAMASQLEHPERVVGFHFFNPVAVLPLLEIVRAEQTDDATLATAFAVAKQLKKSAVLVKDAPAFVVNRLLTRFMGEVTKAVDEGTPFAVADTALDPLGLPMSPFLLLALVGPAVALHVAETMHEAYPDRYYVSPNLARLVAAGKPGIYTWGPEGQQVDPEVAAMFAPPEPAVPLSAEQVRDRALSAMAEEIQIMLDEGVVAEVQDVDLCLLLGAGWPFWLGGITPYLDRAGISEKVTGKRFLPKGVASPA
;
A
#
# COMPACT_ATOMS: atom_id res chain seq x y z
N VAL A 1 -17.12 5.11 -1.15
CA VAL A 1 -17.27 5.50 -2.56
C VAL A 1 -16.30 4.68 -3.40
N GLY A 2 -16.79 4.11 -4.50
CA GLY A 2 -16.17 3.05 -5.28
C GLY A 2 -16.78 1.69 -4.95
N ALA A 3 -16.81 0.78 -5.94
CA ALA A 3 -17.23 -0.61 -5.80
C ALA A 3 -16.21 -1.60 -6.40
N GLY A 4 -14.96 -1.14 -6.55
CA GLY A 4 -13.83 -1.94 -7.00
C GLY A 4 -13.29 -2.88 -5.92
N LEU A 5 -12.13 -3.48 -6.19
CA LEU A 5 -11.49 -4.46 -5.31
C LEU A 5 -11.32 -3.96 -3.87
N MET A 6 -10.71 -2.79 -3.68
CA MET A 6 -10.44 -2.25 -2.34
C MET A 6 -11.73 -1.88 -1.62
N ALA A 7 -12.64 -1.16 -2.27
CA ALA A 7 -13.93 -0.79 -1.67
C ALA A 7 -14.73 -2.01 -1.21
N SER A 8 -14.78 -3.08 -2.00
CA SER A 8 -15.47 -4.32 -1.63
C SER A 8 -14.80 -5.02 -0.44
N GLN A 9 -13.47 -5.08 -0.39
CA GLN A 9 -12.74 -5.64 0.75
C GLN A 9 -12.93 -4.81 2.03
N LEU A 10 -12.95 -3.48 1.93
CA LEU A 10 -13.27 -2.58 3.04
C LEU A 10 -14.70 -2.80 3.52
N GLY A 11 -15.68 -2.82 2.60
CA GLY A 11 -17.08 -3.10 2.95
C GLY A 11 -17.24 -4.42 3.69
N LEU A 12 -16.57 -5.48 3.22
CA LEU A 12 -16.56 -6.78 3.90
C LEU A 12 -15.94 -6.69 5.31
N LEU A 13 -14.81 -5.98 5.46
CA LEU A 13 -14.16 -5.80 6.76
C LEU A 13 -15.09 -5.09 7.75
N PHE A 14 -15.70 -3.97 7.35
CA PHE A 14 -16.59 -3.20 8.21
C PHE A 14 -17.81 -4.01 8.63
N VAL A 15 -18.51 -4.63 7.69
CA VAL A 15 -19.70 -5.43 8.02
C VAL A 15 -19.38 -6.63 8.91
N GLN A 16 -18.24 -7.28 8.72
CA GLN A 16 -17.85 -8.44 9.53
C GLN A 16 -17.40 -8.07 10.95
N ARG A 17 -16.70 -6.94 11.10
CA ARG A 17 -16.08 -6.54 12.37
C ARG A 17 -16.98 -5.68 13.22
N LEU A 18 -17.73 -4.78 12.60
CA LEU A 18 -18.56 -3.79 13.29
C LEU A 18 -20.06 -4.14 13.24
N GLU A 19 -20.48 -4.99 12.30
CA GLU A 19 -21.89 -5.34 12.06
C GLU A 19 -22.76 -4.08 11.82
N VAL A 20 -22.20 -3.10 11.09
CA VAL A 20 -22.88 -1.83 10.72
C VAL A 20 -23.35 -1.85 9.28
N PRO A 21 -24.36 -1.01 8.92
CA PRO A 21 -24.73 -0.80 7.53
C PRO A 21 -23.56 -0.29 6.69
N VAL A 22 -23.38 -0.86 5.51
CA VAL A 22 -22.36 -0.47 4.51
C VAL A 22 -23.06 -0.24 3.18
N VAL A 23 -22.88 0.94 2.61
CA VAL A 23 -23.41 1.29 1.29
C VAL A 23 -22.26 1.52 0.32
N LEU A 24 -22.26 0.79 -0.79
CA LEU A 24 -21.31 1.02 -1.89
C LEU A 24 -21.94 1.93 -2.93
N THR A 25 -21.16 2.91 -3.43
CA THR A 25 -21.57 3.74 -4.58
C THR A 25 -20.50 3.69 -5.66
N ASP A 26 -20.89 3.73 -6.92
CA ASP A 26 -19.98 3.84 -8.06
C ASP A 26 -20.70 4.58 -9.21
N VAL A 27 -20.00 4.81 -10.31
CA VAL A 27 -20.52 5.53 -11.49
C VAL A 27 -21.55 4.73 -12.29
N ASP A 28 -21.56 3.41 -12.15
CA ASP A 28 -22.55 2.55 -12.81
C ASP A 28 -23.05 1.41 -11.91
N GLN A 29 -24.29 0.96 -12.19
CA GLN A 29 -24.96 -0.07 -11.42
C GLN A 29 -24.27 -1.43 -11.51
N ALA A 30 -23.69 -1.77 -12.65
CA ALA A 30 -23.02 -3.07 -12.84
C ALA A 30 -21.80 -3.21 -11.94
N ARG A 31 -21.05 -2.12 -11.72
CA ARG A 31 -19.92 -2.11 -10.76
C ARG A 31 -20.41 -2.28 -9.33
N ILE A 32 -21.49 -1.58 -8.97
CA ILE A 32 -22.11 -1.69 -7.64
C ILE A 32 -22.57 -3.12 -7.39
N ASP A 33 -23.32 -3.69 -8.32
CA ASP A 33 -23.85 -5.06 -8.21
C ASP A 33 -22.72 -6.08 -8.08
N LYS A 34 -21.64 -5.90 -8.85
CA LYS A 34 -20.45 -6.74 -8.75
C LYS A 34 -19.77 -6.63 -7.38
N GLY A 35 -19.62 -5.41 -6.85
CA GLY A 35 -19.00 -5.18 -5.54
C GLY A 35 -19.83 -5.76 -4.39
N VAL A 36 -21.14 -5.50 -4.38
CA VAL A 36 -22.08 -6.07 -3.40
C VAL A 36 -22.12 -7.59 -3.51
N GLY A 37 -22.24 -8.12 -4.75
CA GLY A 37 -22.25 -9.55 -5.02
C GLY A 37 -20.99 -10.25 -4.50
N TRP A 38 -19.82 -9.67 -4.74
CA TRP A 38 -18.56 -10.20 -4.22
C TRP A 38 -18.54 -10.27 -2.68
N ILE A 39 -19.04 -9.23 -1.98
CA ILE A 39 -19.14 -9.25 -0.50
C ILE A 39 -20.06 -10.39 -0.04
N HIS A 40 -21.22 -10.55 -0.69
CA HIS A 40 -22.18 -11.63 -0.37
C HIS A 40 -21.55 -13.01 -0.58
N GLU A 41 -20.82 -13.23 -1.67
CA GLU A 41 -20.08 -14.49 -1.93
C GLU A 41 -19.04 -14.78 -0.84
N GLN A 42 -18.30 -13.76 -0.38
CA GLN A 42 -17.35 -13.95 0.71
C GLN A 42 -18.06 -14.35 2.01
N ILE A 43 -19.22 -13.75 2.33
CA ILE A 43 -20.02 -14.12 3.50
C ILE A 43 -20.56 -15.55 3.37
N ASP A 44 -21.01 -15.97 2.18
CA ASP A 44 -21.44 -17.35 1.90
C ASP A 44 -20.26 -18.35 2.04
N GLY A 45 -19.07 -17.93 1.65
CA GLY A 45 -17.83 -18.68 1.88
C GLY A 45 -17.50 -18.87 3.37
N LEU A 46 -17.82 -17.89 4.23
CA LEU A 46 -17.68 -18.04 5.70
C LEU A 46 -18.73 -19.01 6.26
N LEU A 47 -19.95 -18.97 5.76
CA LEU A 47 -21.01 -19.91 6.15
C LEU A 47 -20.64 -21.34 5.77
N THR A 48 -20.18 -21.56 4.55
CA THR A 48 -19.74 -22.88 4.06
C THR A 48 -18.58 -23.44 4.88
N LYS A 49 -17.67 -22.57 5.33
CA LYS A 49 -16.52 -22.96 6.23
C LYS A 49 -16.91 -23.08 7.69
N GLY A 50 -18.21 -22.93 8.05
CA GLY A 50 -18.68 -23.00 9.43
C GLY A 50 -18.19 -21.87 10.35
N ARG A 51 -17.67 -20.76 9.79
CA ARG A 51 -17.19 -19.61 10.56
C ARG A 51 -18.30 -18.68 11.05
N VAL A 52 -19.44 -18.72 10.40
CA VAL A 52 -20.69 -18.05 10.78
C VAL A 52 -21.85 -19.01 10.58
N ASN A 53 -22.94 -18.84 11.35
CA ASN A 53 -24.20 -19.58 11.12
C ASN A 53 -25.10 -18.87 10.08
N GLY A 54 -26.19 -19.53 9.66
CA GLY A 54 -27.11 -19.03 8.66
C GLY A 54 -27.75 -17.68 9.00
N ASP A 55 -28.17 -17.52 10.27
CA ASP A 55 -28.80 -16.26 10.74
C ASP A 55 -27.80 -15.10 10.71
N LYS A 56 -26.55 -15.34 11.13
CA LYS A 56 -25.51 -14.32 11.06
C LYS A 56 -25.16 -13.98 9.61
N ALA A 57 -25.03 -14.96 8.74
CA ALA A 57 -24.75 -14.73 7.32
C ALA A 57 -25.86 -13.90 6.67
N ALA A 58 -27.13 -14.22 6.92
CA ALA A 58 -28.28 -13.46 6.41
C ALA A 58 -28.27 -12.01 6.92
N ARG A 59 -28.01 -11.80 8.22
CA ARG A 59 -27.90 -10.46 8.81
C ARG A 59 -26.75 -9.65 8.21
N LEU A 60 -25.57 -10.24 8.07
CA LEU A 60 -24.42 -9.53 7.48
C LEU A 60 -24.68 -9.12 6.02
N LYS A 61 -25.30 -10.00 5.22
CA LYS A 61 -25.66 -9.66 3.84
C LYS A 61 -26.71 -8.54 3.77
N ALA A 62 -27.68 -8.53 4.67
CA ALA A 62 -28.70 -7.48 4.72
C ALA A 62 -28.15 -6.09 5.10
N LEU A 63 -26.98 -6.02 5.73
CA LEU A 63 -26.29 -4.77 6.05
C LEU A 63 -25.53 -4.17 4.85
N VAL A 64 -25.35 -4.90 3.75
CA VAL A 64 -24.61 -4.44 2.58
C VAL A 64 -25.57 -4.09 1.47
N THR A 65 -25.55 -2.84 1.04
CA THR A 65 -26.39 -2.33 -0.04
C THR A 65 -25.57 -1.52 -1.05
N GLY A 66 -26.18 -1.15 -2.16
CA GLY A 66 -25.55 -0.31 -3.17
C GLY A 66 -26.49 0.78 -3.67
N SER A 67 -25.95 1.90 -4.12
CA SER A 67 -26.71 3.03 -4.68
C SER A 67 -25.86 3.82 -5.70
N LEU A 68 -26.49 4.35 -6.74
CA LEU A 68 -25.88 5.32 -7.64
C LEU A 68 -25.82 6.73 -7.03
N SER A 69 -26.76 7.05 -6.12
CA SER A 69 -26.82 8.37 -5.47
C SER A 69 -25.97 8.39 -4.21
N LYS A 70 -25.22 9.49 -4.02
CA LYS A 70 -24.51 9.77 -2.76
C LYS A 70 -25.43 10.28 -1.65
N ASP A 71 -26.71 10.61 -1.92
CA ASP A 71 -27.70 11.00 -0.90
C ASP A 71 -27.86 9.96 0.21
N VAL A 72 -27.52 8.71 -0.09
CA VAL A 72 -27.54 7.60 0.87
C VAL A 72 -26.53 7.77 2.01
N PHE A 73 -25.56 8.67 1.86
CA PHE A 73 -24.54 8.96 2.88
C PHE A 73 -24.97 10.00 3.91
N ARG A 74 -26.18 10.55 3.81
CA ARG A 74 -26.69 11.63 4.71
C ARG A 74 -26.49 11.30 6.18
N ASP A 75 -26.71 10.07 6.59
CA ASP A 75 -26.61 9.60 7.96
C ASP A 75 -25.31 8.79 8.23
N ALA A 76 -24.34 8.85 7.31
CA ALA A 76 -23.09 8.14 7.48
C ALA A 76 -22.22 8.79 8.58
N ASP A 77 -21.58 7.98 9.40
CA ASP A 77 -20.57 8.40 10.37
C ASP A 77 -19.18 8.52 9.73
N VAL A 78 -18.89 7.67 8.74
CA VAL A 78 -17.64 7.65 8.01
C VAL A 78 -17.91 7.36 6.53
N VAL A 79 -17.35 8.16 5.64
CA VAL A 79 -17.29 7.88 4.20
C VAL A 79 -15.86 7.59 3.81
N ILE A 80 -15.62 6.44 3.17
CA ILE A 80 -14.28 6.06 2.67
C ILE A 80 -14.29 6.12 1.14
N GLU A 81 -13.45 6.98 0.60
CA GLU A 81 -13.21 7.07 -0.82
C GLU A 81 -12.16 6.02 -1.24
N ALA A 82 -12.46 5.20 -2.24
CA ALA A 82 -11.58 4.19 -2.83
C ALA A 82 -11.85 4.06 -4.35
N VAL A 83 -11.91 5.22 -5.03
CA VAL A 83 -12.07 5.35 -6.48
C VAL A 83 -10.72 5.38 -7.18
N PHE A 84 -10.71 5.72 -8.48
CA PHE A 84 -9.51 5.79 -9.30
C PHE A 84 -8.47 6.77 -8.71
N GLU A 85 -7.18 6.42 -8.81
CA GLU A 85 -6.05 7.14 -8.20
C GLU A 85 -5.69 8.39 -9.01
N GLU A 86 -6.58 9.39 -8.99
CA GLU A 86 -6.43 10.68 -9.64
C GLU A 86 -6.93 11.80 -8.72
N LEU A 87 -6.07 12.80 -8.45
CA LEU A 87 -6.35 13.86 -7.48
C LEU A 87 -7.67 14.60 -7.77
N LYS A 88 -7.91 14.99 -9.02
CA LYS A 88 -9.12 15.74 -9.41
C LYS A 88 -10.39 14.91 -9.20
N VAL A 89 -10.33 13.62 -9.50
CA VAL A 89 -11.46 12.71 -9.29
C VAL A 89 -11.78 12.61 -7.80
N LYS A 90 -10.77 12.44 -6.96
CA LYS A 90 -10.92 12.33 -5.50
C LYS A 90 -11.42 13.63 -4.88
N GLN A 91 -10.91 14.79 -5.32
CA GLN A 91 -11.41 16.11 -4.91
C GLN A 91 -12.90 16.28 -5.23
N GLN A 92 -13.31 15.90 -6.44
CA GLN A 92 -14.72 15.96 -6.85
C GLN A 92 -15.60 15.04 -6.00
N VAL A 93 -15.14 13.82 -5.75
CA VAL A 93 -15.86 12.85 -4.89
C VAL A 93 -16.03 13.40 -3.47
N PHE A 94 -14.98 13.96 -2.87
CA PHE A 94 -15.07 14.53 -1.53
C PHE A 94 -16.01 15.73 -1.47
N LYS A 95 -15.97 16.61 -2.47
CA LYS A 95 -16.89 17.74 -2.56
C LYS A 95 -18.36 17.28 -2.62
N GLU A 96 -18.66 16.31 -3.47
CA GLU A 96 -20.02 15.74 -3.58
C GLU A 96 -20.46 15.01 -2.30
N CYS A 97 -19.53 14.38 -1.58
CA CYS A 97 -19.84 13.77 -0.28
C CYS A 97 -20.08 14.84 0.78
N GLU A 98 -19.29 15.89 0.82
CA GLU A 98 -19.42 16.98 1.79
C GLU A 98 -20.79 17.68 1.73
N GLU A 99 -21.36 17.83 0.52
CA GLU A 99 -22.68 18.45 0.28
C GLU A 99 -23.83 17.65 0.92
N VAL A 100 -23.66 16.34 1.18
CA VAL A 100 -24.77 15.47 1.63
C VAL A 100 -24.59 14.94 3.04
N VAL A 101 -23.35 14.76 3.53
CA VAL A 101 -23.07 14.17 4.84
C VAL A 101 -23.26 15.17 5.98
N ARG A 102 -23.46 14.65 7.19
CA ARG A 102 -23.49 15.47 8.41
C ARG A 102 -22.11 16.15 8.65
N PRO A 103 -22.11 17.29 9.37
CA PRO A 103 -20.87 18.00 9.68
C PRO A 103 -19.85 17.17 10.49
N ASP A 104 -20.30 16.20 11.28
CA ASP A 104 -19.48 15.31 12.12
C ASP A 104 -19.04 14.04 11.41
N CYS A 105 -19.44 13.83 10.14
CA CYS A 105 -19.02 12.68 9.35
C CYS A 105 -17.55 12.80 8.96
N ILE A 106 -16.77 11.75 9.21
CA ILE A 106 -15.37 11.66 8.76
C ILE A 106 -15.31 11.34 7.28
N LEU A 107 -14.51 12.06 6.54
CA LEU A 107 -14.16 11.81 5.15
C LEU A 107 -12.78 11.17 5.08
N ALA A 108 -12.73 9.87 4.79
CA ALA A 108 -11.49 9.11 4.70
C ALA A 108 -11.16 8.76 3.25
N THR A 109 -9.88 8.68 2.92
CA THR A 109 -9.40 8.21 1.61
C THR A 109 -8.49 6.99 1.77
N ASN A 110 -8.65 6.01 0.88
CA ASN A 110 -7.75 4.86 0.79
C ASN A 110 -6.67 5.08 -0.28
N THR A 111 -6.35 6.32 -0.63
CA THR A 111 -5.24 6.60 -1.56
C THR A 111 -3.95 5.95 -1.06
N SER A 112 -3.09 5.55 -2.01
CA SER A 112 -1.80 4.94 -1.72
C SER A 112 -0.61 5.88 -1.90
N SER A 113 -0.81 7.04 -2.54
CA SER A 113 0.32 7.90 -2.93
C SER A 113 0.00 9.38 -2.99
N LEU A 114 -1.27 9.77 -3.15
CA LEU A 114 -1.67 11.15 -3.33
C LEU A 114 -1.78 11.90 -2.01
N SER A 115 -1.49 13.21 -2.03
CA SER A 115 -1.60 14.07 -0.85
C SER A 115 -3.04 14.24 -0.38
N ILE A 116 -3.29 13.92 0.87
CA ILE A 116 -4.59 14.09 1.51
C ILE A 116 -4.88 15.57 1.75
N THR A 117 -3.85 16.37 2.08
CA THR A 117 -3.92 17.82 2.18
C THR A 117 -4.42 18.45 0.89
N ALA A 118 -3.89 18.01 -0.25
CA ALA A 118 -4.35 18.48 -1.55
C ALA A 118 -5.78 18.05 -1.86
N MET A 119 -6.19 16.84 -1.45
CA MET A 119 -7.58 16.38 -1.62
C MET A 119 -8.56 17.22 -0.81
N ALA A 120 -8.19 17.56 0.43
CA ALA A 120 -9.04 18.32 1.34
C ALA A 120 -9.09 19.83 1.04
N SER A 121 -8.17 20.35 0.23
CA SER A 121 -7.95 21.80 0.03
C SER A 121 -9.14 22.60 -0.51
N GLN A 122 -10.13 21.92 -1.11
CA GLN A 122 -11.31 22.55 -1.72
C GLN A 122 -12.58 22.37 -0.88
N LEU A 123 -12.49 21.74 0.30
CA LEU A 123 -13.62 21.49 1.17
C LEU A 123 -13.86 22.67 2.13
N GLU A 124 -15.09 22.84 2.58
CA GLU A 124 -15.46 23.81 3.62
C GLU A 124 -14.98 23.34 5.00
N HIS A 125 -14.94 22.01 5.22
CA HIS A 125 -14.55 21.35 6.46
C HIS A 125 -13.41 20.37 6.27
N PRO A 126 -12.19 20.83 5.90
CA PRO A 126 -11.05 19.96 5.63
C PRO A 126 -10.50 19.27 6.91
N GLU A 127 -10.85 19.77 8.11
CA GLU A 127 -10.40 19.25 9.40
C GLU A 127 -10.87 17.81 9.68
N ARG A 128 -11.96 17.37 9.02
CA ARG A 128 -12.53 16.01 9.14
C ARG A 128 -12.02 15.02 8.09
N VAL A 129 -11.03 15.41 7.29
CA VAL A 129 -10.43 14.54 6.28
C VAL A 129 -9.21 13.84 6.84
N VAL A 130 -9.11 12.53 6.57
CA VAL A 130 -8.00 11.69 7.05
C VAL A 130 -7.67 10.59 6.03
N GLY A 131 -6.40 10.20 5.95
CA GLY A 131 -6.01 9.02 5.18
C GLY A 131 -6.24 7.74 5.97
N PHE A 132 -6.89 6.77 5.32
CA PHE A 132 -7.08 5.39 5.79
C PHE A 132 -6.45 4.45 4.78
N HIS A 133 -5.12 4.34 4.80
CA HIS A 133 -4.39 3.52 3.84
C HIS A 133 -4.32 2.07 4.30
N PHE A 134 -5.22 1.24 3.75
CA PHE A 134 -5.26 -0.21 3.95
C PHE A 134 -4.42 -0.93 2.91
N PHE A 135 -3.96 -2.12 3.26
CA PHE A 135 -3.14 -2.94 2.38
C PHE A 135 -3.91 -4.15 1.86
N ASN A 136 -3.68 -4.48 0.59
CA ASN A 136 -4.30 -5.64 -0.07
C ASN A 136 -3.47 -6.92 0.19
N PRO A 137 -4.06 -8.03 0.65
CA PRO A 137 -5.49 -8.25 0.98
C PRO A 137 -5.89 -7.66 2.33
N VAL A 138 -6.97 -6.86 2.35
CA VAL A 138 -7.42 -6.12 3.55
C VAL A 138 -7.71 -7.04 4.74
N ALA A 139 -8.23 -8.25 4.50
CA ALA A 139 -8.53 -9.20 5.56
C ALA A 139 -7.28 -9.84 6.19
N VAL A 140 -6.14 -9.83 5.50
CA VAL A 140 -4.89 -10.53 5.87
C VAL A 140 -3.89 -9.58 6.49
N LEU A 141 -3.61 -8.46 5.83
CA LEU A 141 -2.61 -7.51 6.29
C LEU A 141 -3.16 -6.66 7.45
N PRO A 142 -2.53 -6.71 8.63
CA PRO A 142 -3.07 -6.06 9.82
C PRO A 142 -2.80 -4.56 9.88
N LEU A 143 -1.88 -4.01 9.06
CA LEU A 143 -1.51 -2.60 9.08
C LEU A 143 -2.65 -1.70 8.58
N LEU A 144 -2.76 -0.55 9.20
CA LEU A 144 -3.48 0.62 8.72
C LEU A 144 -2.60 1.86 8.95
N GLU A 145 -2.15 2.51 7.89
CA GLU A 145 -1.55 3.83 8.00
C GLU A 145 -2.67 4.87 8.11
N ILE A 146 -2.74 5.54 9.27
CA ILE A 146 -3.61 6.70 9.48
C ILE A 146 -2.82 7.93 9.12
N VAL A 147 -3.18 8.57 8.01
CA VAL A 147 -2.42 9.69 7.47
C VAL A 147 -3.06 11.01 7.85
N ARG A 148 -2.30 11.83 8.58
CA ARG A 148 -2.70 13.15 9.00
C ARG A 148 -2.38 14.19 7.93
N ALA A 149 -3.42 14.79 7.33
CA ALA A 149 -3.28 16.00 6.52
C ALA A 149 -2.99 17.23 7.39
N GLU A 150 -2.55 18.32 6.78
CA GLU A 150 -2.26 19.57 7.52
C GLU A 150 -3.46 20.09 8.30
N GLN A 151 -4.67 19.92 7.76
CA GLN A 151 -5.90 20.42 8.36
C GLN A 151 -6.56 19.42 9.32
N THR A 152 -6.20 18.12 9.27
CA THR A 152 -6.85 17.08 10.08
C THR A 152 -6.78 17.39 11.56
N ASP A 153 -7.93 17.50 12.22
CA ASP A 153 -8.03 17.78 13.64
C ASP A 153 -7.80 16.55 14.53
N ASP A 154 -7.60 16.78 15.83
CA ASP A 154 -7.33 15.71 16.79
C ASP A 154 -8.57 14.85 17.08
N ALA A 155 -9.79 15.39 16.92
CA ALA A 155 -11.03 14.62 17.10
C ALA A 155 -11.20 13.60 15.98
N THR A 156 -10.94 14.00 14.74
CA THR A 156 -10.91 13.12 13.56
C THR A 156 -9.88 12.01 13.72
N LEU A 157 -8.65 12.36 14.16
CA LEU A 157 -7.61 11.36 14.42
C LEU A 157 -8.00 10.39 15.54
N ALA A 158 -8.50 10.89 16.66
CA ALA A 158 -8.93 10.03 17.77
C ALA A 158 -10.00 9.02 17.32
N THR A 159 -10.97 9.50 16.53
CA THR A 159 -12.02 8.63 15.96
C THR A 159 -11.43 7.63 14.97
N ALA A 160 -10.51 8.06 14.11
CA ALA A 160 -9.80 7.18 13.16
C ALA A 160 -9.10 6.02 13.88
N PHE A 161 -8.35 6.30 14.94
CA PHE A 161 -7.70 5.29 15.77
C PHE A 161 -8.71 4.37 16.49
N ALA A 162 -9.83 4.92 16.98
CA ALA A 162 -10.88 4.13 17.60
C ALA A 162 -11.51 3.15 16.59
N VAL A 163 -11.79 3.58 15.37
CA VAL A 163 -12.29 2.73 14.28
C VAL A 163 -11.25 1.65 13.93
N ALA A 164 -9.98 2.02 13.75
CA ALA A 164 -8.91 1.07 13.47
C ALA A 164 -8.83 -0.05 14.53
N LYS A 165 -8.92 0.32 15.81
CA LYS A 165 -8.93 -0.64 16.93
C LYS A 165 -10.13 -1.59 16.86
N GLN A 166 -11.33 -1.09 16.56
CA GLN A 166 -12.53 -1.92 16.42
C GLN A 166 -12.43 -2.86 15.22
N LEU A 167 -11.82 -2.42 14.12
CA LEU A 167 -11.52 -3.23 12.94
C LEU A 167 -10.41 -4.26 13.20
N LYS A 168 -9.77 -4.24 14.37
CA LYS A 168 -8.60 -5.06 14.75
C LYS A 168 -7.42 -4.84 13.83
N LYS A 169 -7.20 -3.60 13.43
CA LYS A 169 -6.02 -3.15 12.68
C LYS A 169 -4.98 -2.57 13.63
N SER A 170 -3.72 -2.76 13.28
CA SER A 170 -2.58 -2.07 13.91
C SER A 170 -2.37 -0.76 13.19
N ALA A 171 -2.76 0.34 13.83
CA ALA A 171 -2.68 1.66 13.23
C ALA A 171 -1.36 2.34 13.56
N VAL A 172 -0.75 2.95 12.57
CA VAL A 172 0.42 3.83 12.69
C VAL A 172 0.04 5.21 12.21
N LEU A 173 0.37 6.25 12.98
CA LEU A 173 0.19 7.64 12.58
C LEU A 173 1.29 8.04 11.61
N VAL A 174 0.89 8.54 10.46
CA VAL A 174 1.80 8.96 9.39
C VAL A 174 1.45 10.39 8.97
N LYS A 175 2.47 11.22 8.74
CA LYS A 175 2.32 12.53 8.13
C LYS A 175 1.98 12.38 6.65
N ASP A 176 1.18 13.29 6.11
CA ASP A 176 0.89 13.37 4.69
C ASP A 176 2.18 13.64 3.88
N ALA A 177 2.70 12.58 3.27
CA ALA A 177 3.88 12.59 2.42
C ALA A 177 3.68 11.62 1.26
N PRO A 178 4.27 11.83 0.08
CA PRO A 178 4.10 10.95 -1.07
C PRO A 178 4.37 9.48 -0.74
N ALA A 179 3.40 8.60 -1.05
CA ALA A 179 3.43 7.15 -0.83
C ALA A 179 3.63 6.70 0.64
N PHE A 180 3.48 7.61 1.60
CA PHE A 180 3.50 7.39 3.06
C PHE A 180 4.77 6.65 3.55
N VAL A 181 4.64 5.50 4.22
CA VAL A 181 5.79 4.74 4.72
C VAL A 181 6.05 3.50 3.88
N VAL A 182 5.10 2.56 3.84
CA VAL A 182 5.33 1.24 3.21
C VAL A 182 5.65 1.37 1.73
N ASN A 183 4.79 2.07 0.97
CA ASN A 183 4.99 2.18 -0.47
C ASN A 183 6.21 3.03 -0.82
N ARG A 184 6.51 4.06 -0.03
CA ARG A 184 7.72 4.87 -0.18
C ARG A 184 8.97 4.01 -0.06
N LEU A 185 9.07 3.20 0.99
CA LEU A 185 10.22 2.31 1.21
C LEU A 185 10.28 1.17 0.20
N LEU A 186 9.15 0.53 -0.12
CA LEU A 186 9.14 -0.55 -1.11
C LEU A 186 9.53 -0.05 -2.50
N THR A 187 9.04 1.12 -2.91
CA THR A 187 9.39 1.71 -4.21
C THR A 187 10.88 2.04 -4.27
N ARG A 188 11.46 2.56 -3.19
CA ARG A 188 12.90 2.83 -3.11
C ARG A 188 13.72 1.54 -3.20
N PHE A 189 13.32 0.52 -2.44
CA PHE A 189 13.97 -0.79 -2.35
C PHE A 189 13.90 -1.55 -3.68
N MET A 190 12.70 -1.70 -4.24
CA MET A 190 12.50 -2.42 -5.50
C MET A 190 13.04 -1.66 -6.72
N GLY A 191 13.07 -0.33 -6.66
CA GLY A 191 13.68 0.51 -7.69
C GLY A 191 15.15 0.18 -7.92
N GLU A 192 15.91 -0.12 -6.87
CA GLU A 192 17.33 -0.52 -6.99
C GLU A 192 17.49 -1.90 -7.63
N VAL A 193 16.58 -2.84 -7.36
CA VAL A 193 16.58 -4.16 -8.00
C VAL A 193 16.27 -4.04 -9.49
N THR A 194 15.25 -3.26 -9.85
CA THR A 194 14.87 -3.04 -11.25
C THR A 194 15.96 -2.30 -12.01
N LYS A 195 16.58 -1.29 -11.39
CA LYS A 195 17.72 -0.55 -11.93
C LYS A 195 18.90 -1.47 -12.22
N ALA A 196 19.18 -2.44 -11.34
CA ALA A 196 20.25 -3.41 -11.58
C ALA A 196 20.02 -4.22 -12.86
N VAL A 197 18.77 -4.62 -13.14
CA VAL A 197 18.43 -5.33 -14.39
C VAL A 197 18.61 -4.40 -15.59
N ASP A 198 18.15 -3.16 -15.49
CA ASP A 198 18.32 -2.17 -16.57
C ASP A 198 19.80 -1.86 -16.86
N GLU A 199 20.69 -2.00 -15.87
CA GLU A 199 22.14 -1.86 -15.99
C GLU A 199 22.84 -3.13 -16.51
N GLY A 200 22.09 -4.24 -16.70
CA GLY A 200 22.58 -5.47 -17.32
C GLY A 200 22.73 -6.66 -16.37
N THR A 201 22.29 -6.56 -15.10
CA THR A 201 22.23 -7.72 -14.20
C THR A 201 21.18 -8.70 -14.67
N PRO A 202 21.49 -10.00 -14.81
CA PRO A 202 20.50 -11.02 -15.21
C PRO A 202 19.31 -11.09 -14.24
N PHE A 203 18.10 -11.30 -14.77
CA PHE A 203 16.88 -11.43 -13.97
C PHE A 203 17.03 -12.41 -12.80
N ALA A 204 17.58 -13.61 -13.05
CA ALA A 204 17.75 -14.63 -12.02
C ALA A 204 18.64 -14.14 -10.86
N VAL A 205 19.68 -13.35 -11.15
CA VAL A 205 20.57 -12.80 -10.14
C VAL A 205 19.85 -11.71 -9.33
N ALA A 206 19.14 -10.81 -10.01
CA ALA A 206 18.42 -9.72 -9.35
C ALA A 206 17.24 -10.23 -8.51
N ASP A 207 16.49 -11.23 -9.02
CA ASP A 207 15.31 -11.79 -8.35
C ASP A 207 15.67 -12.58 -7.09
N THR A 208 16.82 -13.29 -7.11
CA THR A 208 17.31 -14.06 -5.95
C THR A 208 18.21 -13.26 -5.01
N ALA A 209 18.55 -12.02 -5.36
CA ALA A 209 19.42 -11.17 -4.54
C ALA A 209 18.92 -10.97 -3.11
N LEU A 210 17.60 -10.96 -2.91
CA LEU A 210 16.95 -10.73 -1.63
C LEU A 210 16.59 -12.00 -0.85
N ASP A 211 16.82 -13.20 -1.42
CA ASP A 211 16.51 -14.49 -0.77
C ASP A 211 17.08 -14.62 0.66
N PRO A 212 18.33 -14.15 0.95
CA PRO A 212 18.87 -14.22 2.31
C PRO A 212 18.08 -13.43 3.35
N LEU A 213 17.22 -12.49 2.94
CA LEU A 213 16.33 -11.74 3.84
C LEU A 213 15.12 -12.58 4.26
N GLY A 214 14.76 -13.63 3.51
CA GLY A 214 13.59 -14.47 3.77
C GLY A 214 12.26 -13.75 3.55
N LEU A 215 12.21 -12.85 2.57
CA LEU A 215 10.97 -12.17 2.16
C LEU A 215 9.93 -13.19 1.66
N PRO A 216 8.63 -12.92 1.78
CA PRO A 216 7.57 -13.87 1.43
C PRO A 216 7.51 -14.19 -0.07
N MET A 217 8.08 -13.34 -0.91
CA MET A 217 8.17 -13.54 -2.36
C MET A 217 9.35 -12.77 -2.95
N SER A 218 9.80 -13.20 -4.11
CA SER A 218 10.87 -12.52 -4.84
C SER A 218 10.40 -11.17 -5.43
N PRO A 219 11.32 -10.26 -5.76
CA PRO A 219 11.01 -8.95 -6.33
C PRO A 219 10.06 -8.99 -7.52
N PHE A 220 10.29 -9.90 -8.47
CA PHE A 220 9.48 -9.94 -9.69
C PHE A 220 8.18 -10.71 -9.53
N LEU A 221 8.06 -11.58 -8.54
CA LEU A 221 6.76 -12.13 -8.12
C LEU A 221 5.91 -11.06 -7.43
N LEU A 222 6.52 -10.22 -6.61
CA LEU A 222 5.84 -9.06 -6.01
C LEU A 222 5.37 -8.08 -7.08
N LEU A 223 6.20 -7.79 -8.08
CA LEU A 223 5.84 -6.95 -9.23
C LEU A 223 4.61 -7.51 -9.97
N ALA A 224 4.57 -8.82 -10.21
CA ALA A 224 3.43 -9.47 -10.87
C ALA A 224 2.15 -9.43 -10.00
N LEU A 225 2.28 -9.56 -8.67
CA LEU A 225 1.16 -9.50 -7.73
C LEU A 225 0.56 -8.11 -7.63
N VAL A 226 1.40 -7.08 -7.53
CA VAL A 226 0.99 -5.66 -7.47
C VAL A 226 0.45 -5.21 -8.82
N GLY A 227 1.00 -5.72 -9.89
CA GLY A 227 0.75 -5.35 -11.27
C GLY A 227 1.74 -4.28 -11.77
N PRO A 228 2.41 -4.54 -12.91
CA PRO A 228 3.44 -3.65 -13.46
C PRO A 228 2.96 -2.20 -13.66
N ALA A 229 1.72 -2.00 -14.10
CA ALA A 229 1.16 -0.66 -14.30
C ALA A 229 1.03 0.14 -12.99
N VAL A 230 0.63 -0.54 -11.90
CA VAL A 230 0.55 0.10 -10.57
C VAL A 230 1.95 0.42 -10.06
N ALA A 231 2.90 -0.52 -10.18
CA ALA A 231 4.28 -0.30 -9.78
C ALA A 231 4.95 0.85 -10.53
N LEU A 232 4.72 0.94 -11.85
CA LEU A 232 5.22 2.04 -12.68
C LEU A 232 4.62 3.39 -12.23
N HIS A 233 3.30 3.46 -12.07
CA HIS A 233 2.62 4.68 -11.64
C HIS A 233 3.15 5.20 -10.30
N VAL A 234 3.35 4.31 -9.32
CA VAL A 234 3.93 4.71 -8.02
C VAL A 234 5.38 5.17 -8.19
N ALA A 235 6.18 4.49 -9.01
CA ALA A 235 7.56 4.90 -9.28
C ALA A 235 7.64 6.29 -9.94
N GLU A 236 6.75 6.58 -10.90
CA GLU A 236 6.63 7.88 -11.57
C GLU A 236 6.21 8.98 -10.56
N THR A 237 5.19 8.72 -9.74
CA THR A 237 4.74 9.63 -8.69
C THR A 237 5.88 9.95 -7.70
N MET A 238 6.64 8.93 -7.30
CA MET A 238 7.76 9.11 -6.38
C MET A 238 8.94 9.82 -7.04
N HIS A 239 9.20 9.57 -8.31
CA HIS A 239 10.23 10.29 -9.07
C HIS A 239 9.87 11.75 -9.27
N GLU A 240 8.60 12.07 -9.54
CA GLU A 240 8.11 13.45 -9.64
C GLU A 240 8.31 14.20 -8.31
N ALA A 241 8.00 13.55 -7.19
CA ALA A 241 8.19 14.14 -5.87
C ALA A 241 9.67 14.24 -5.44
N TYR A 242 10.50 13.26 -5.82
CA TYR A 242 11.90 13.11 -5.38
C TYR A 242 12.80 12.59 -6.52
N PRO A 243 13.08 13.41 -7.54
CA PRO A 243 13.73 12.96 -8.79
C PRO A 243 15.14 12.39 -8.60
N ASP A 244 15.88 12.85 -7.60
CA ASP A 244 17.25 12.40 -7.34
C ASP A 244 17.33 11.05 -6.62
N ARG A 245 16.22 10.56 -6.05
CA ARG A 245 16.21 9.37 -5.20
C ARG A 245 15.45 8.19 -5.79
N TYR A 246 14.42 8.44 -6.60
CA TYR A 246 13.56 7.40 -7.13
C TYR A 246 13.79 7.18 -8.61
N TYR A 247 14.10 5.94 -8.95
CA TYR A 247 14.36 5.51 -10.31
C TYR A 247 13.08 5.03 -10.99
N VAL A 248 12.84 5.51 -12.22
CA VAL A 248 11.80 4.98 -13.10
C VAL A 248 12.46 4.15 -14.18
N SER A 249 12.17 2.85 -14.19
CA SER A 249 12.73 1.92 -15.18
C SER A 249 12.08 2.13 -16.55
N PRO A 250 12.87 2.46 -17.59
CA PRO A 250 12.33 2.53 -18.95
C PRO A 250 11.87 1.17 -19.46
N ASN A 251 12.47 0.10 -18.98
CA ASN A 251 12.07 -1.26 -19.35
C ASN A 251 10.76 -1.68 -18.68
N LEU A 252 10.52 -1.26 -17.44
CA LEU A 252 9.20 -1.43 -16.80
C LEU A 252 8.11 -0.68 -17.58
N ALA A 253 8.40 0.54 -18.06
CA ALA A 253 7.46 1.28 -18.89
C ALA A 253 7.15 0.55 -20.21
N ARG A 254 8.16 -0.07 -20.85
CA ARG A 254 7.96 -0.92 -22.04
C ARG A 254 7.13 -2.16 -21.73
N LEU A 255 7.38 -2.81 -20.60
CA LEU A 255 6.62 -3.97 -20.12
C LEU A 255 5.13 -3.63 -19.98
N VAL A 256 4.83 -2.48 -19.36
CA VAL A 256 3.46 -1.97 -19.19
C VAL A 256 2.82 -1.63 -20.54
N ALA A 257 3.53 -0.94 -21.42
CA ALA A 257 3.04 -0.61 -22.76
C ALA A 257 2.74 -1.86 -23.61
N ALA A 258 3.48 -2.96 -23.39
CA ALA A 258 3.24 -4.25 -24.02
C ALA A 258 2.11 -5.06 -23.37
N GLY A 259 1.49 -4.58 -22.31
CA GLY A 259 0.41 -5.27 -21.58
C GLY A 259 0.85 -6.56 -20.90
N LYS A 260 2.13 -6.71 -20.58
CA LYS A 260 2.65 -7.89 -19.90
C LYS A 260 2.30 -7.89 -18.41
N PRO A 261 1.84 -9.02 -17.85
CA PRO A 261 1.44 -9.11 -16.44
C PRO A 261 2.62 -9.22 -15.46
N GLY A 262 3.85 -9.42 -15.96
CA GLY A 262 5.05 -9.58 -15.15
C GLY A 262 6.24 -10.04 -16.00
N ILE A 263 7.30 -10.43 -15.30
CA ILE A 263 8.57 -10.88 -15.92
C ILE A 263 8.49 -12.36 -16.35
N TYR A 264 7.67 -13.16 -15.64
CA TYR A 264 7.66 -14.60 -15.76
C TYR A 264 6.42 -15.12 -16.47
N THR A 265 6.62 -16.23 -17.21
CA THR A 265 5.57 -17.14 -17.65
C THR A 265 5.67 -18.47 -16.89
N TRP A 266 4.56 -19.21 -16.83
CA TRP A 266 4.48 -20.51 -16.18
C TRP A 266 4.22 -21.59 -17.24
N GLY A 267 5.14 -22.56 -17.36
CA GLY A 267 5.05 -23.68 -18.29
C GLY A 267 5.21 -25.02 -17.56
N PRO A 268 5.25 -26.15 -18.32
CA PRO A 268 5.46 -27.48 -17.74
C PRO A 268 6.77 -27.62 -16.96
N GLU A 269 7.77 -26.81 -17.28
CA GLU A 269 9.09 -26.78 -16.63
C GLU A 269 9.15 -25.77 -15.46
N GLY A 270 8.00 -25.22 -15.06
CA GLY A 270 7.88 -24.23 -13.98
C GLY A 270 7.97 -22.78 -14.47
N GLN A 271 8.48 -21.92 -13.60
CA GLN A 271 8.63 -20.49 -13.82
C GLN A 271 9.83 -20.21 -14.75
N GLN A 272 9.60 -19.48 -15.81
CA GLN A 272 10.63 -19.05 -16.76
C GLN A 272 10.46 -17.56 -17.10
N VAL A 273 11.58 -16.88 -17.38
CA VAL A 273 11.50 -15.50 -17.89
C VAL A 273 10.81 -15.53 -19.26
N ASP A 274 9.80 -14.69 -19.45
CA ASP A 274 9.15 -14.52 -20.75
C ASP A 274 10.19 -14.05 -21.78
N PRO A 275 10.41 -14.79 -22.89
CA PRO A 275 11.41 -14.42 -23.89
C PRO A 275 11.20 -13.04 -24.51
N GLU A 276 9.93 -12.61 -24.66
CA GLU A 276 9.61 -11.26 -25.16
C GLU A 276 10.02 -10.21 -24.13
N VAL A 277 9.79 -10.47 -22.84
CA VAL A 277 10.21 -9.59 -21.75
C VAL A 277 11.75 -9.55 -21.67
N ALA A 278 12.42 -10.69 -21.78
CA ALA A 278 13.88 -10.72 -21.80
C ALA A 278 14.47 -9.86 -22.93
N ALA A 279 13.84 -9.87 -24.11
CA ALA A 279 14.25 -9.02 -25.22
C ALA A 279 14.00 -7.51 -24.98
N MET A 280 12.94 -7.16 -24.23
CA MET A 280 12.67 -5.76 -23.84
C MET A 280 13.75 -5.19 -22.90
N PHE A 281 14.30 -6.03 -22.04
CA PHE A 281 15.33 -5.69 -21.06
C PHE A 281 16.74 -5.96 -21.57
N ALA A 282 16.97 -5.88 -22.87
CA ALA A 282 18.33 -6.02 -23.42
C ALA A 282 19.30 -5.06 -22.71
N PRO A 283 20.45 -5.57 -22.22
CA PRO A 283 21.38 -4.77 -21.47
C PRO A 283 22.00 -3.65 -22.32
N PRO A 284 22.35 -2.52 -21.71
CA PRO A 284 23.11 -1.46 -22.42
C PRO A 284 24.52 -1.95 -22.80
N GLU A 285 25.15 -1.25 -23.70
CA GLU A 285 26.58 -1.47 -24.02
C GLU A 285 27.39 -0.22 -23.62
N PRO A 286 28.36 -0.35 -22.67
CA PRO A 286 28.70 -1.57 -21.92
C PRO A 286 27.70 -1.89 -20.79
N ALA A 287 27.39 -3.17 -20.58
CA ALA A 287 26.65 -3.63 -19.43
C ALA A 287 27.50 -3.55 -18.15
N VAL A 288 26.85 -3.25 -17.01
CA VAL A 288 27.51 -3.21 -15.70
C VAL A 288 26.75 -4.13 -14.74
N PRO A 289 26.85 -5.47 -14.93
CA PRO A 289 26.12 -6.42 -14.11
C PRO A 289 26.64 -6.43 -12.68
N LEU A 290 25.73 -6.51 -11.71
CA LEU A 290 26.03 -6.65 -10.30
C LEU A 290 25.90 -8.10 -9.85
N SER A 291 26.65 -8.48 -8.81
CA SER A 291 26.40 -9.73 -8.09
C SER A 291 25.11 -9.62 -7.24
N ALA A 292 24.52 -10.75 -6.84
CA ALA A 292 23.35 -10.76 -5.96
C ALA A 292 23.60 -10.02 -4.63
N GLU A 293 24.81 -10.14 -4.07
CA GLU A 293 25.21 -9.40 -2.87
C GLU A 293 25.24 -7.89 -3.11
N GLN A 294 25.81 -7.46 -4.23
CA GLN A 294 25.87 -6.03 -4.57
C GLN A 294 24.47 -5.45 -4.82
N VAL A 295 23.56 -6.19 -5.45
CA VAL A 295 22.15 -5.76 -5.62
C VAL A 295 21.49 -5.60 -4.26
N ARG A 296 21.63 -6.60 -3.37
CA ARG A 296 21.07 -6.56 -2.01
C ARG A 296 21.62 -5.40 -1.20
N ASP A 297 22.94 -5.20 -1.18
CA ASP A 297 23.59 -4.13 -0.44
C ASP A 297 23.14 -2.75 -0.95
N ARG A 298 23.01 -2.59 -2.27
CA ARG A 298 22.51 -1.35 -2.87
C ARG A 298 21.07 -1.08 -2.45
N ALA A 299 20.19 -2.07 -2.53
CA ALA A 299 18.78 -1.94 -2.15
C ALA A 299 18.62 -1.63 -0.65
N LEU A 300 19.36 -2.31 0.22
CA LEU A 300 19.35 -2.07 1.68
C LEU A 300 19.94 -0.71 2.05
N SER A 301 20.99 -0.28 1.36
CA SER A 301 21.60 1.04 1.57
C SER A 301 20.62 2.17 1.20
N ALA A 302 19.94 2.02 0.07
CA ALA A 302 18.91 2.96 -0.37
C ALA A 302 17.72 3.03 0.61
N MET A 303 17.32 1.88 1.16
CA MET A 303 16.29 1.81 2.19
C MET A 303 16.75 2.50 3.50
N ALA A 304 17.99 2.29 3.93
CA ALA A 304 18.52 2.94 5.14
C ALA A 304 18.55 4.47 4.99
N GLU A 305 18.98 4.96 3.83
CA GLU A 305 18.97 6.38 3.51
C GLU A 305 17.55 6.96 3.57
N GLU A 306 16.58 6.30 2.92
CA GLU A 306 15.21 6.76 2.86
C GLU A 306 14.53 6.73 4.23
N ILE A 307 14.79 5.72 5.07
CA ILE A 307 14.31 5.67 6.46
C ILE A 307 14.82 6.88 7.25
N GLN A 308 16.12 7.22 7.13
CA GLN A 308 16.66 8.38 7.83
C GLN A 308 15.99 9.67 7.38
N ILE A 309 15.81 9.84 6.07
CA ILE A 309 15.14 11.03 5.52
C ILE A 309 13.68 11.13 6.05
N MET A 310 12.94 10.03 6.05
CA MET A 310 11.57 10.00 6.56
C MET A 310 11.47 10.38 8.04
N LEU A 311 12.43 9.95 8.85
CA LEU A 311 12.51 10.32 10.27
C LEU A 311 12.84 11.81 10.43
N ASP A 312 13.77 12.33 9.64
CA ASP A 312 14.15 13.75 9.67
C ASP A 312 13.02 14.67 9.16
N GLU A 313 12.21 14.19 8.21
CA GLU A 313 10.99 14.87 7.72
C GLU A 313 9.80 14.75 8.70
N GLY A 314 9.91 13.90 9.73
CA GLY A 314 8.84 13.62 10.67
C GLY A 314 7.63 12.93 10.03
N VAL A 315 7.86 12.07 9.04
CA VAL A 315 6.79 11.28 8.40
C VAL A 315 6.19 10.30 9.40
N VAL A 316 7.01 9.74 10.27
CA VAL A 316 6.65 8.99 11.46
C VAL A 316 7.35 9.57 12.67
N ALA A 317 6.80 9.37 13.87
CA ALA A 317 7.37 9.91 15.10
C ALA A 317 8.56 9.08 15.61
N GLU A 318 8.47 7.77 15.47
CA GLU A 318 9.39 6.82 16.09
C GLU A 318 9.96 5.85 15.04
N VAL A 319 11.19 5.41 15.28
CA VAL A 319 11.87 4.40 14.44
C VAL A 319 11.05 3.11 14.36
N GLN A 320 10.43 2.71 15.46
CA GLN A 320 9.61 1.51 15.58
C GLN A 320 8.34 1.56 14.71
N ASP A 321 7.85 2.75 14.36
CA ASP A 321 6.72 2.91 13.45
C ASP A 321 7.08 2.42 12.04
N VAL A 322 8.33 2.67 11.61
CA VAL A 322 8.85 2.13 10.33
C VAL A 322 8.88 0.60 10.37
N ASP A 323 9.37 0.02 11.46
CA ASP A 323 9.42 -1.43 11.63
C ASP A 323 8.02 -2.04 11.60
N LEU A 324 7.07 -1.47 12.32
CA LEU A 324 5.67 -1.91 12.32
C LEU A 324 5.05 -1.84 10.93
N CYS A 325 5.28 -0.75 10.20
CA CYS A 325 4.79 -0.59 8.84
C CYS A 325 5.30 -1.69 7.91
N LEU A 326 6.59 -2.01 7.93
CA LEU A 326 7.14 -3.05 7.07
C LEU A 326 6.79 -4.46 7.53
N LEU A 327 6.78 -4.75 8.83
CA LEU A 327 6.38 -6.05 9.37
C LEU A 327 4.93 -6.39 9.04
N LEU A 328 4.02 -5.42 9.20
CA LEU A 328 2.58 -5.64 9.15
C LEU A 328 1.95 -5.28 7.80
N GLY A 329 2.61 -4.44 7.00
CA GLY A 329 2.12 -3.98 5.70
C GLY A 329 2.85 -4.59 4.49
N ALA A 330 4.15 -4.90 4.62
CA ALA A 330 4.98 -5.42 3.53
C ALA A 330 5.42 -6.88 3.74
N GLY A 331 5.10 -7.49 4.88
CA GLY A 331 5.54 -8.86 5.17
C GLY A 331 7.04 -8.99 5.45
N TRP A 332 7.68 -7.93 5.96
CA TRP A 332 9.06 -8.04 6.43
C TRP A 332 9.18 -9.16 7.46
N PRO A 333 10.20 -10.04 7.38
CA PRO A 333 10.27 -11.22 8.23
C PRO A 333 10.40 -10.88 9.72
N PHE A 334 9.49 -11.39 10.55
CA PHE A 334 9.47 -11.15 12.00
C PHE A 334 10.75 -11.59 12.70
N TRP A 335 11.38 -12.67 12.23
CA TRP A 335 12.61 -13.20 12.82
C TRP A 335 13.83 -12.27 12.62
N LEU A 336 13.75 -11.30 11.70
CA LEU A 336 14.74 -10.24 11.56
C LEU A 336 14.56 -9.11 12.59
N GLY A 337 13.44 -9.09 13.33
CA GLY A 337 13.14 -8.14 14.39
C GLY A 337 12.71 -6.76 13.93
N GLY A 338 12.52 -6.56 12.63
CA GLY A 338 12.25 -5.28 11.96
C GLY A 338 13.36 -4.93 10.99
N ILE A 339 13.10 -3.94 10.13
CA ILE A 339 14.09 -3.46 9.16
C ILE A 339 15.20 -2.65 9.84
N THR A 340 14.87 -1.77 10.77
CA THR A 340 15.85 -0.89 11.42
C THR A 340 16.80 -1.67 12.34
N PRO A 341 16.37 -2.65 13.17
CA PRO A 341 17.27 -3.54 13.89
C PRO A 341 18.17 -4.36 12.95
N TYR A 342 17.62 -4.81 11.82
CA TYR A 342 18.41 -5.55 10.85
C TYR A 342 19.52 -4.70 10.24
N LEU A 343 19.20 -3.49 9.77
CA LEU A 343 20.19 -2.56 9.20
C LEU A 343 21.28 -2.17 10.20
N ASP A 344 20.91 -2.03 11.47
CA ASP A 344 21.85 -1.76 12.56
C ASP A 344 22.81 -2.92 12.82
N ARG A 345 22.31 -4.17 12.84
CA ARG A 345 23.17 -5.37 13.01
C ARG A 345 24.09 -5.60 11.81
N ALA A 346 23.61 -5.32 10.62
CA ALA A 346 24.38 -5.43 9.39
C ALA A 346 25.41 -4.29 9.21
N GLY A 347 25.40 -3.27 10.08
CA GLY A 347 26.28 -2.09 9.98
C GLY A 347 25.94 -1.15 8.83
N ILE A 348 24.81 -1.39 8.14
CA ILE A 348 24.37 -0.59 6.98
C ILE A 348 23.92 0.79 7.42
N SER A 349 23.19 0.89 8.55
CA SER A 349 22.75 2.17 9.09
C SER A 349 23.93 3.11 9.36
N GLU A 350 24.93 2.66 10.11
CA GLU A 350 26.12 3.48 10.41
C GLU A 350 26.92 3.84 9.15
N LYS A 351 27.04 2.89 8.21
CA LYS A 351 27.76 3.11 6.93
C LYS A 351 27.08 4.19 6.08
N VAL A 352 25.74 4.19 6.01
CA VAL A 352 24.96 5.05 5.10
C VAL A 352 24.59 6.37 5.76
N THR A 353 24.14 6.36 7.02
CA THR A 353 23.58 7.53 7.71
C THR A 353 24.53 8.14 8.76
N GLY A 354 25.66 7.49 9.04
CA GLY A 354 26.60 7.89 10.07
C GLY A 354 26.18 7.56 11.51
N LYS A 355 25.01 6.94 11.71
CA LYS A 355 24.47 6.58 13.04
C LYS A 355 23.61 5.33 12.97
N ARG A 356 23.37 4.73 14.13
CA ARG A 356 22.38 3.65 14.28
C ARG A 356 20.97 4.24 14.39
N PHE A 357 19.97 3.49 13.97
CA PHE A 357 18.56 3.82 14.19
C PHE A 357 18.16 3.61 15.64
N LEU A 358 18.64 2.55 16.27
CA LEU A 358 18.30 2.17 17.64
C LEU A 358 19.51 2.23 18.57
N PRO A 359 19.32 2.51 19.87
CA PRO A 359 20.39 2.48 20.86
C PRO A 359 21.12 1.12 20.88
N LYS A 360 22.40 1.12 21.21
CA LYS A 360 23.17 -0.12 21.39
C LYS A 360 22.49 -1.02 22.43
N GLY A 361 22.36 -2.30 22.13
CA GLY A 361 21.71 -3.30 22.98
C GLY A 361 20.23 -3.51 22.70
N VAL A 362 19.55 -2.61 21.97
CA VAL A 362 18.13 -2.81 21.62
C VAL A 362 17.98 -3.78 20.45
N ALA A 363 18.89 -3.75 19.49
CA ALA A 363 18.83 -4.56 18.27
C ALA A 363 19.85 -5.71 18.24
N SER A 364 20.68 -5.86 19.24
CA SER A 364 21.68 -6.94 19.34
C SER A 364 21.25 -7.94 20.38
N PRO A 365 21.28 -9.25 20.11
CA PRO A 365 21.34 -10.21 21.18
C PRO A 365 22.59 -9.89 22.00
N ALA A 366 22.44 -9.92 23.31
CA ALA A 366 23.53 -9.70 24.28
C ALA A 366 24.71 -10.65 24.01
#